data_4e590ebd5aa6696b5b89fe4748b85bd5
#
_entry.id   4e590ebd5aa6696b5b89fe4748b85bd5
#
_cell.length_a   1.000
_cell.length_b   1.000
_cell.length_c   1.000
_cell.angle_alpha   90.00
_cell.angle_beta   90.00
_cell.angle_gamma   90.00
#
_symmetry.space_group_name_H-M   'P 1'
#
loop_
_entity.id
_entity.type
_entity.pdbx_description
1 polymer ?
#
loop_
_entity_poly.entity_id
_entity_poly.type
_entity_poly.pdbx_seq_one_letter_code
_entity_poly.pdbx_strand_id
1 'polypeptide(L)'
;MNFVYEDEKVIALLHPQGAAPGHMLVLPRQHAALLELLPDYVIGALWTKANQLGKCLIDGLGVQGTNLIVQNGLAAGQAHSHAMLHVIPRKENDGMQFLWRPRQIGEEEFSTVELKLKDETKNIGQFEREKPKPIEIAPVEKMEQKAGVIDWRIRTLRRIP
;
A
#
# COMPACT_ATOMS: atom_id res chain seq x y z
N MET A 1 -16.09 -8.44 -0.96
CA MET A 1 -15.00 -7.59 -0.40
C MET A 1 -15.55 -6.20 -0.16
N ASN A 2 -15.26 -5.59 0.98
CA ASN A 2 -15.81 -4.28 1.35
C ASN A 2 -14.83 -3.18 0.94
N PHE A 3 -14.85 -2.81 -0.33
CA PHE A 3 -14.05 -1.70 -0.85
C PHE A 3 -14.56 -0.37 -0.28
N VAL A 4 -13.63 0.46 0.18
CA VAL A 4 -13.91 1.82 0.69
C VAL A 4 -13.43 2.86 -0.31
N TYR A 5 -12.32 2.57 -0.99
CA TYR A 5 -11.72 3.46 -1.97
C TYR A 5 -10.98 2.64 -3.03
N GLU A 6 -10.96 3.15 -4.26
CA GLU A 6 -10.23 2.55 -5.37
C GLU A 6 -9.85 3.64 -6.38
N ASP A 7 -8.61 3.60 -6.84
CA ASP A 7 -8.12 4.39 -7.98
C ASP A 7 -7.18 3.54 -8.87
N GLU A 8 -6.47 4.15 -9.80
CA GLU A 8 -5.57 3.46 -10.74
C GLU A 8 -4.37 2.78 -10.06
N LYS A 9 -3.97 3.22 -8.88
CA LYS A 9 -2.75 2.77 -8.19
C LYS A 9 -3.04 2.05 -6.88
N VAL A 10 -4.12 2.42 -6.20
CA VAL A 10 -4.37 2.07 -4.81
C VAL A 10 -5.78 1.54 -4.62
N ILE A 11 -5.90 0.52 -3.78
CA ILE A 11 -7.18 -0.02 -3.31
C ILE A 11 -7.19 0.09 -1.79
N ALA A 12 -8.32 0.51 -1.22
CA ALA A 12 -8.55 0.44 0.22
C ALA A 12 -9.82 -0.37 0.52
N LEU A 13 -9.70 -1.28 1.48
CA LEU A 13 -10.80 -2.14 1.90
C LEU A 13 -10.86 -2.23 3.42
N LEU A 14 -12.05 -2.49 3.95
CA LEU A 14 -12.20 -2.78 5.37
C LEU A 14 -11.63 -4.16 5.68
N HIS A 15 -10.85 -4.23 6.75
CA HIS A 15 -10.29 -5.48 7.24
C HIS A 15 -11.41 -6.33 7.89
N PRO A 16 -11.70 -7.55 7.40
CA PRO A 16 -12.83 -8.34 7.88
C PRO A 16 -12.66 -8.79 9.34
N GLN A 17 -11.43 -8.91 9.81
CA GLN A 17 -11.06 -9.25 11.20
C GLN A 17 -10.12 -8.16 11.74
N GLY A 18 -10.53 -6.90 11.60
CA GLY A 18 -9.71 -5.76 11.99
C GLY A 18 -9.53 -5.62 13.50
N ALA A 19 -8.48 -4.92 13.89
CA ALA A 19 -8.18 -4.62 15.29
C ALA A 19 -9.22 -3.68 15.95
N ALA A 20 -9.90 -2.86 15.13
CA ALA A 20 -10.98 -1.98 15.58
C ALA A 20 -11.99 -1.77 14.44
N PRO A 21 -13.25 -1.36 14.75
CA PRO A 21 -14.22 -0.96 13.73
C PRO A 21 -13.68 0.17 12.85
N GLY A 22 -13.61 -0.05 11.55
CA GLY A 22 -13.01 0.89 10.59
C GLY A 22 -11.53 0.65 10.28
N HIS A 23 -10.92 -0.43 10.80
CA HIS A 23 -9.57 -0.84 10.37
C HIS A 23 -9.55 -1.10 8.87
N MET A 24 -8.74 -0.35 8.14
CA MET A 24 -8.60 -0.47 6.69
C MET A 24 -7.23 -1.01 6.29
N LEU A 25 -7.23 -1.72 5.17
CA LEU A 25 -6.03 -2.12 4.44
C LEU A 25 -5.93 -1.27 3.18
N VAL A 26 -4.77 -0.65 2.98
CA VAL A 26 -4.45 0.15 1.79
C VAL A 26 -3.37 -0.58 1.02
N LEU A 27 -3.70 -1.05 -0.18
CA LEU A 27 -2.86 -1.92 -1.00
C LEU A 27 -2.56 -1.26 -2.35
N PRO A 28 -1.39 -1.50 -2.93
CA PRO A 28 -1.15 -1.16 -4.32
C PRO A 28 -1.92 -2.12 -5.23
N ARG A 29 -2.39 -1.64 -6.38
CA ARG A 29 -2.91 -2.53 -7.44
C ARG A 29 -1.82 -3.39 -8.04
N GLN A 30 -0.63 -2.85 -8.15
CA GLN A 30 0.54 -3.60 -8.55
C GLN A 30 0.95 -4.56 -7.44
N HIS A 31 0.93 -5.86 -7.72
CA HIS A 31 1.37 -6.84 -6.75
C HIS A 31 2.86 -6.69 -6.43
N ALA A 32 3.17 -6.56 -5.16
CA ALA A 32 4.52 -6.65 -4.62
C ALA A 32 4.45 -7.33 -3.24
N ALA A 33 5.35 -8.25 -2.98
CA ALA A 33 5.38 -8.96 -1.70
C ALA A 33 5.79 -8.04 -0.55
N LEU A 34 6.73 -7.14 -0.79
CA LEU A 34 7.31 -6.21 0.18
C LEU A 34 7.17 -4.77 -0.34
N LEU A 35 7.14 -3.81 0.58
CA LEU A 35 7.00 -2.40 0.24
C LEU A 35 8.20 -1.89 -0.59
N GLU A 36 9.41 -2.38 -0.30
CA GLU A 36 10.65 -1.99 -0.97
C GLU A 36 10.72 -2.42 -2.45
N LEU A 37 9.85 -3.33 -2.86
CA LEU A 37 9.76 -3.77 -4.26
C LEU A 37 8.89 -2.84 -5.12
N LEU A 38 8.20 -1.88 -4.48
CA LEU A 38 7.35 -0.92 -5.18
C LEU A 38 8.17 0.29 -5.63
N PRO A 39 7.80 0.89 -6.77
CA PRO A 39 8.34 2.18 -7.18
C PRO A 39 7.93 3.29 -6.21
N ASP A 40 8.78 4.30 -6.01
CA ASP A 40 8.57 5.41 -5.07
C ASP A 40 7.24 6.15 -5.30
N TYR A 41 6.84 6.33 -6.56
CA TYR A 41 5.57 7.00 -6.87
C TYR A 41 4.33 6.18 -6.44
N VAL A 42 4.45 4.85 -6.34
CA VAL A 42 3.38 3.99 -5.80
C VAL A 42 3.38 4.07 -4.28
N ILE A 43 4.57 4.02 -3.67
CA ILE A 43 4.74 4.21 -2.22
C ILE A 43 4.17 5.56 -1.79
N GLY A 44 4.52 6.64 -2.50
CA GLY A 44 3.97 7.97 -2.24
C GLY A 44 2.44 8.03 -2.36
N ALA A 45 1.87 7.34 -3.36
CA ALA A 45 0.42 7.25 -3.51
C ALA A 45 -0.23 6.51 -2.34
N LEU A 46 0.34 5.37 -1.91
CA LEU A 46 -0.15 4.59 -0.76
C LEU A 46 -0.21 5.43 0.51
N TRP A 47 0.89 6.12 0.86
CA TRP A 47 0.96 6.95 2.05
C TRP A 47 0.00 8.13 2.00
N THR A 48 -0.10 8.79 0.83
CA THR A 48 -1.05 9.90 0.63
C THR A 48 -2.49 9.44 0.84
N LYS A 49 -2.87 8.29 0.26
CA LYS A 49 -4.22 7.76 0.41
C LYS A 49 -4.50 7.26 1.82
N ALA A 50 -3.55 6.59 2.45
CA ALA A 50 -3.67 6.17 3.84
C ALA A 50 -3.91 7.36 4.78
N ASN A 51 -3.20 8.48 4.58
CA ASN A 51 -3.40 9.69 5.35
C ASN A 51 -4.80 10.32 5.12
N GLN A 52 -5.25 10.39 3.85
CA GLN A 52 -6.59 10.89 3.50
C GLN A 52 -7.69 10.00 4.12
N LEU A 53 -7.53 8.68 4.06
CA LEU A 53 -8.45 7.73 4.68
C LEU A 53 -8.45 7.82 6.20
N GLY A 54 -7.28 8.08 6.81
CA GLY A 54 -7.19 8.39 8.24
C GLY A 54 -8.06 9.59 8.63
N LYS A 55 -8.04 10.66 7.82
CA LYS A 55 -8.93 11.80 8.03
C LYS A 55 -10.41 11.40 7.90
N CYS A 56 -10.76 10.58 6.91
CA CYS A 56 -12.14 10.10 6.76
C CYS A 56 -12.61 9.29 7.97
N LEU A 57 -11.73 8.54 8.63
CA LEU A 57 -12.05 7.83 9.88
C LEU A 57 -12.36 8.81 11.02
N ILE A 58 -11.60 9.88 11.14
CA ILE A 58 -11.83 10.91 12.16
C ILE A 58 -13.19 11.59 11.90
N ASP A 59 -13.41 12.04 10.68
CA ASP A 59 -14.63 12.78 10.31
C ASP A 59 -15.88 11.89 10.33
N GLY A 60 -15.77 10.63 9.87
CA GLY A 60 -16.91 9.72 9.70
C GLY A 60 -17.24 8.84 10.90
N LEU A 61 -16.24 8.43 11.68
CA LEU A 61 -16.43 7.52 12.83
C LEU A 61 -16.14 8.18 14.18
N GLY A 62 -15.76 9.45 14.20
CA GLY A 62 -15.44 10.18 15.42
C GLY A 62 -14.30 9.53 16.21
N VAL A 63 -13.30 8.98 15.53
CA VAL A 63 -12.10 8.44 16.18
C VAL A 63 -11.16 9.56 16.56
N GLN A 64 -10.34 9.36 17.59
CA GLN A 64 -9.47 10.39 18.15
C GLN A 64 -8.08 10.41 17.53
N GLY A 65 -7.73 9.33 16.80
CA GLY A 65 -6.46 9.21 16.11
C GLY A 65 -6.41 8.00 15.19
N THR A 66 -5.29 7.83 14.51
CA THR A 66 -5.03 6.68 13.63
C THR A 66 -3.59 6.22 13.78
N ASN A 67 -3.37 4.91 13.71
CA ASN A 67 -2.04 4.34 13.48
C ASN A 67 -1.94 3.90 12.02
N LEU A 68 -0.85 4.30 11.38
CA LEU A 68 -0.44 3.81 10.05
C LEU A 68 0.70 2.83 10.26
N ILE A 69 0.48 1.55 9.93
CA ILE A 69 1.44 0.48 10.19
C ILE A 69 1.73 -0.27 8.90
N VAL A 70 3.01 -0.55 8.67
CA VAL A 70 3.48 -1.49 7.65
C VAL A 70 4.10 -2.66 8.36
N GLN A 71 3.67 -3.87 8.00
CA GLN A 71 4.31 -5.11 8.41
C GLN A 71 5.08 -5.65 7.20
N ASN A 72 6.38 -5.44 7.18
CA ASN A 72 7.23 -5.74 6.05
C ASN A 72 8.14 -6.93 6.37
N GLY A 73 7.80 -8.08 5.81
CA GLY A 73 8.43 -9.35 6.08
C GLY A 73 7.85 -10.13 7.27
N LEU A 74 8.14 -11.42 7.31
CA LEU A 74 7.60 -12.36 8.30
C LEU A 74 7.95 -11.95 9.75
N ALA A 75 9.18 -11.49 9.98
CA ALA A 75 9.63 -11.05 11.30
C ALA A 75 8.89 -9.82 11.81
N ALA A 76 8.32 -9.02 10.90
CA ALA A 76 7.48 -7.87 11.24
C ALA A 76 5.98 -8.23 11.35
N GLY A 77 5.62 -9.51 11.25
CA GLY A 77 4.24 -9.99 11.38
C GLY A 77 3.43 -9.95 10.08
N GLN A 78 4.09 -9.85 8.93
CA GLN A 78 3.39 -9.89 7.64
C GLN A 78 2.72 -11.25 7.44
N ALA A 79 1.38 -11.25 7.33
CA ALA A 79 0.59 -12.46 7.18
C ALA A 79 0.34 -12.85 5.71
N HIS A 80 0.41 -11.90 4.79
CA HIS A 80 0.13 -12.11 3.37
C HIS A 80 1.30 -11.61 2.52
N SER A 81 1.60 -12.34 1.45
CA SER A 81 2.64 -11.95 0.48
C SER A 81 2.16 -10.82 -0.45
N HIS A 82 1.77 -9.72 0.16
CA HIS A 82 1.35 -8.50 -0.54
C HIS A 82 1.67 -7.27 0.34
N ALA A 83 2.35 -6.29 -0.21
CA ALA A 83 2.63 -5.04 0.49
C ALA A 83 1.34 -4.31 0.81
N MET A 84 1.16 -3.89 2.07
CA MET A 84 -0.02 -3.17 2.51
C MET A 84 0.27 -2.24 3.67
N LEU A 85 -0.50 -1.17 3.76
CA LEU A 85 -0.57 -0.31 4.93
C LEU A 85 -1.86 -0.60 5.70
N HIS A 86 -1.72 -0.76 6.99
CA HIS A 86 -2.84 -0.82 7.92
C HIS A 86 -3.16 0.60 8.40
N VAL A 87 -4.41 1.00 8.27
CA VAL A 87 -4.93 2.25 8.84
C VAL A 87 -5.87 1.86 9.96
N ILE A 88 -5.37 1.97 11.19
CA ILE A 88 -6.07 1.50 12.39
C ILE A 88 -6.65 2.70 13.14
N PRO A 89 -7.98 2.81 13.25
CA PRO A 89 -8.60 3.86 14.04
C PRO A 89 -8.34 3.65 15.52
N ARG A 90 -8.14 4.76 16.23
CA ARG A 90 -7.81 4.74 17.66
C ARG A 90 -8.79 5.59 18.46
N LYS A 91 -9.13 5.07 19.62
CA LYS A 91 -9.87 5.80 20.65
C LYS A 91 -9.15 5.66 21.99
N GLU A 92 -9.35 6.62 22.85
CA GLU A 92 -8.85 6.55 24.21
C GLU A 92 -9.39 5.28 24.89
N ASN A 93 -8.52 4.55 25.60
CA ASN A 93 -8.86 3.29 26.29
C ASN A 93 -9.38 2.17 25.37
N ASP A 94 -8.95 2.13 24.10
CA ASP A 94 -9.31 1.08 23.14
C ASP A 94 -8.63 -0.29 23.37
N GLY A 95 -7.78 -0.40 24.40
CA GLY A 95 -7.08 -1.62 24.78
C GLY A 95 -5.88 -1.97 23.90
N MET A 96 -5.62 -1.24 22.83
CA MET A 96 -4.47 -1.47 21.95
C MET A 96 -3.27 -0.65 22.40
N GLN A 97 -2.13 -1.31 22.61
CA GLN A 97 -0.89 -0.66 23.01
C GLN A 97 0.21 -0.97 21.98
N PHE A 98 0.75 0.07 21.35
CA PHE A 98 1.92 -0.01 20.50
C PHE A 98 3.16 0.57 21.20
N LEU A 99 3.18 0.51 22.53
CA LEU A 99 4.28 0.99 23.33
C LEU A 99 5.28 -0.15 23.54
N TRP A 100 6.53 0.12 23.25
CA TRP A 100 7.66 -0.75 23.58
C TRP A 100 8.42 -0.21 24.80
N ARG A 101 9.07 -1.10 25.52
CA ARG A 101 9.97 -0.69 26.61
C ARG A 101 11.28 -0.18 26.00
N PRO A 102 11.70 1.06 26.32
CA PRO A 102 13.00 1.55 25.87
C PRO A 102 14.13 0.64 26.38
N ARG A 103 15.07 0.33 25.51
CA ARG A 103 16.30 -0.37 25.88
C ARG A 103 17.45 0.63 25.79
N GLN A 104 18.30 0.67 26.82
CA GLN A 104 19.56 1.39 26.73
C GLN A 104 20.52 0.59 25.84
N ILE A 105 21.03 1.23 24.82
CA ILE A 105 22.04 0.68 23.91
C ILE A 105 23.39 1.21 24.38
N GLY A 106 24.40 0.33 24.50
CA GLY A 106 25.76 0.73 24.86
C GLY A 106 26.38 1.62 23.77
N GLU A 107 27.26 2.53 24.17
CA GLU A 107 27.89 3.53 23.29
C GLU A 107 28.67 2.87 22.14
N GLU A 108 29.34 1.74 22.38
CA GLU A 108 30.05 0.96 21.36
C GLU A 108 29.08 0.31 20.35
N GLU A 109 27.98 -0.28 20.84
CA GLU A 109 26.95 -0.87 20.01
C GLU A 109 26.30 0.22 19.13
N PHE A 110 25.98 1.38 19.73
CA PHE A 110 25.40 2.52 19.04
C PHE A 110 26.32 3.03 17.92
N SER A 111 27.61 3.27 18.24
CA SER A 111 28.60 3.76 17.27
C SER A 111 28.82 2.77 16.13
N THR A 112 28.85 1.46 16.42
CA THR A 112 29.00 0.40 15.41
C THR A 112 27.81 0.38 14.46
N VAL A 113 26.60 0.45 14.99
CA VAL A 113 25.36 0.48 14.18
C VAL A 113 25.30 1.76 13.34
N GLU A 114 25.64 2.92 13.93
CA GLU A 114 25.66 4.19 13.22
C GLU A 114 26.62 4.16 12.01
N LEU A 115 27.85 3.65 12.20
CA LEU A 115 28.83 3.54 11.10
C LEU A 115 28.32 2.64 9.97
N LYS A 116 27.77 1.48 10.31
CA LYS A 116 27.21 0.56 9.30
C LYS A 116 26.06 1.19 8.52
N LEU A 117 25.13 1.85 9.22
CA LEU A 117 24.01 2.51 8.56
C LEU A 117 24.45 3.68 7.71
N LYS A 118 25.42 4.51 8.18
CA LYS A 118 25.97 5.61 7.38
C LYS A 118 26.62 5.13 6.09
N ASP A 119 27.22 3.95 6.09
CA ASP A 119 27.85 3.40 4.90
C ASP A 119 26.79 2.95 3.88
N GLU A 120 25.77 2.23 4.31
CA GLU A 120 24.66 1.81 3.45
C GLU A 120 23.82 2.99 2.95
N THR A 121 23.61 4.02 3.77
CA THR A 121 22.81 5.20 3.37
C THR A 121 23.43 6.03 2.25
N LYS A 122 24.74 5.88 1.95
CA LYS A 122 25.39 6.52 0.80
C LYS A 122 24.77 6.08 -0.53
N ASN A 123 24.11 4.93 -0.53
CA ASN A 123 23.46 4.36 -1.68
C ASN A 123 21.98 4.78 -1.82
N ILE A 124 21.43 5.49 -0.83
CA ILE A 124 20.05 5.99 -0.89
C ILE A 124 19.97 7.08 -1.98
N GLY A 125 18.97 6.96 -2.86
CA GLY A 125 18.80 7.87 -3.99
C GLY A 125 19.55 7.46 -5.26
N GLN A 126 20.55 6.57 -5.17
CA GLN A 126 21.23 6.04 -6.37
C GLN A 126 20.35 5.07 -7.16
N PHE A 127 19.30 4.59 -6.54
CA PHE A 127 18.29 3.70 -7.13
C PHE A 127 17.04 4.43 -7.60
N GLU A 128 17.04 5.77 -7.66
CA GLU A 128 15.97 6.51 -8.32
C GLU A 128 15.86 6.01 -9.76
N ARG A 129 14.97 5.05 -9.95
CA ARG A 129 14.65 4.55 -11.27
C ARG A 129 14.03 5.69 -12.04
N GLU A 130 14.50 5.91 -13.25
CA GLU A 130 13.93 6.85 -14.20
C GLU A 130 12.40 6.77 -14.11
N LYS A 131 11.74 7.94 -14.07
CA LYS A 131 10.29 8.00 -14.21
C LYS A 131 9.91 7.11 -15.38
N PRO A 132 8.96 6.18 -15.23
CA PRO A 132 8.56 5.31 -16.32
C PRO A 132 8.26 6.22 -17.53
N LYS A 133 8.98 6.01 -18.62
CA LYS A 133 8.72 6.75 -19.86
C LYS A 133 7.24 6.59 -20.17
N PRO A 134 6.52 7.65 -20.57
CA PRO A 134 5.14 7.52 -21.00
C PRO A 134 5.12 6.38 -22.03
N ILE A 135 4.22 5.42 -21.82
CA ILE A 135 4.00 4.37 -22.81
C ILE A 135 3.49 5.12 -24.04
N GLU A 136 4.33 5.28 -25.05
CA GLU A 136 3.89 5.70 -26.38
C GLU A 136 2.91 4.62 -26.83
N ILE A 137 1.62 4.90 -26.66
CA ILE A 137 0.57 4.07 -27.24
C ILE A 137 0.78 4.23 -28.74
N ALA A 138 1.35 3.19 -29.37
CA ALA A 138 1.42 3.13 -30.81
C ALA A 138 0.02 3.47 -31.36
N PRO A 139 -0.09 4.33 -32.38
CA PRO A 139 -1.38 4.69 -32.93
C PRO A 139 -2.10 3.40 -33.27
N VAL A 140 -3.30 3.22 -32.71
CA VAL A 140 -4.16 2.08 -33.02
C VAL A 140 -4.42 2.19 -34.52
N GLU A 141 -3.69 1.37 -35.31
CA GLU A 141 -4.06 1.18 -36.70
C GLU A 141 -5.54 0.78 -36.70
N LYS A 142 -6.35 1.61 -37.34
CA LYS A 142 -7.76 1.32 -37.54
C LYS A 142 -7.83 -0.04 -38.23
N MET A 143 -8.05 -1.10 -37.44
CA MET A 143 -8.41 -2.39 -37.98
C MET A 143 -9.73 -2.16 -38.72
N GLU A 144 -9.67 -2.12 -40.04
CA GLU A 144 -10.83 -2.19 -40.89
C GLU A 144 -11.60 -3.42 -40.47
N GLN A 145 -12.78 -3.19 -39.90
CA GLN A 145 -13.73 -4.24 -39.56
C GLN A 145 -14.12 -4.96 -40.83
N LYS A 146 -13.47 -6.07 -41.15
CA LYS A 146 -14.02 -7.05 -42.06
C LYS A 146 -15.31 -7.57 -41.43
N ALA A 147 -16.42 -7.09 -41.99
CA ALA A 147 -17.75 -7.58 -41.63
C ALA A 147 -17.78 -9.11 -41.80
N GLY A 148 -17.99 -9.83 -40.70
CA GLY A 148 -18.31 -11.27 -40.79
C GLY A 148 -17.78 -12.20 -39.70
N VAL A 149 -16.90 -11.78 -38.80
CA VAL A 149 -16.42 -12.67 -37.73
C VAL A 149 -16.89 -12.11 -36.39
N ILE A 150 -17.95 -12.72 -35.84
CA ILE A 150 -18.42 -12.42 -34.49
C ILE A 150 -17.41 -12.97 -33.53
N ASP A 151 -16.63 -12.08 -32.91
CA ASP A 151 -15.66 -12.44 -31.86
C ASP A 151 -16.41 -13.11 -30.70
N TRP A 152 -16.12 -14.40 -30.47
CA TRP A 152 -16.72 -15.20 -29.40
C TRP A 152 -16.56 -14.57 -28.00
N ARG A 153 -15.56 -13.67 -27.83
CA ARG A 153 -15.32 -12.92 -26.58
C ARG A 153 -16.44 -11.92 -26.28
N ILE A 154 -17.13 -11.40 -27.31
CA ILE A 154 -18.26 -10.48 -27.12
C ILE A 154 -19.52 -11.25 -26.76
N ARG A 155 -19.61 -12.53 -27.14
CA ARG A 155 -20.77 -13.38 -26.87
C ARG A 155 -20.88 -13.79 -25.38
N THR A 156 -19.75 -13.85 -24.67
CA THR A 156 -19.70 -14.19 -23.24
C THR A 156 -20.13 -13.03 -22.34
N LEU A 157 -19.94 -11.78 -22.77
CA LEU A 157 -20.31 -10.59 -21.98
C LEU A 157 -21.82 -10.28 -21.97
N ARG A 158 -22.61 -10.92 -22.89
CA ARG A 158 -24.07 -10.72 -22.99
C ARG A 158 -24.89 -11.72 -22.17
N ARG A 159 -24.28 -12.58 -21.37
CA ARG A 159 -24.96 -13.64 -20.58
C ARG A 159 -24.82 -13.46 -19.07
N ILE A 160 -24.82 -12.24 -18.59
CA ILE A 160 -24.95 -11.98 -17.14
C ILE A 160 -26.31 -11.32 -16.97
N PRO A 161 -27.27 -12.00 -16.28
CA PRO A 161 -28.56 -11.41 -15.94
C PRO A 161 -28.44 -10.28 -14.94
#